data_724220ad22e1c043466abd8718d21b28
#
_entry.id   724220ad22e1c043466abd8718d21b28
#
_cell.length_a   1.000
_cell.length_b   1.000
_cell.length_c   1.000
_cell.angle_alpha   90.00
_cell.angle_beta   90.00
_cell.angle_gamma   90.00
#
_symmetry.space_group_name_H-M   'P 1'
#
loop_
_entity.id
_entity.type
_entity.pdbx_description
1 polymer ?
#
loop_
_entity_poly.entity_id
_entity_poly.type
_entity_poly.pdbx_seq_one_letter_code
_entity_poly.pdbx_strand_id
1 'polypeptide(L)'
;MKLIELAVTMAYDAKVNFTDVFYQVRMWDMIIYNDLKRKGIVIPPKKDQDKAEKYAGAYVKEPKPGMYDWVVSFDLNSLYPHLIMQYNISPETVLDERYPSVSVDKLLNEEVDLSDLKDVTVCPNGAMFTTKKRGFLPKLMEKIYNERVIFKKKMLQAKKDYEKSPSKKLEREIARCNNIQMAKKIQLNSAYGAIGNNY
;
A
#
# COMPACT_ATOMS: atom_id res chain seq x y z
N MET A 1 6.05 15.50 17.27
CA MET A 1 4.98 15.29 16.26
C MET A 1 3.63 15.46 16.95
N LYS A 2 2.77 16.31 16.44
CA LYS A 2 1.45 16.54 17.03
C LYS A 2 0.50 15.41 16.62
N LEU A 3 0.41 14.34 17.40
CA LEU A 3 -0.35 13.12 17.08
C LEU A 3 -1.84 13.40 16.87
N ILE A 4 -2.43 14.31 17.63
CA ILE A 4 -3.83 14.68 17.50
C ILE A 4 -4.10 15.29 16.11
N GLU A 5 -3.27 16.22 15.66
CA GLU A 5 -3.40 16.84 14.34
C GLU A 5 -3.26 15.81 13.21
N LEU A 6 -2.37 14.83 13.38
CA LEU A 6 -2.21 13.74 12.43
C LEU A 6 -3.46 12.85 12.39
N ALA A 7 -4.00 12.46 13.56
CA ALA A 7 -5.21 11.65 13.65
C ALA A 7 -6.42 12.36 13.03
N VAL A 8 -6.60 13.66 13.30
CA VAL A 8 -7.64 14.48 12.67
C VAL A 8 -7.45 14.55 11.15
N THR A 9 -6.20 14.71 10.69
CA THR A 9 -5.90 14.71 9.24
C THR A 9 -6.25 13.37 8.59
N MET A 10 -5.94 12.26 9.28
CA MET A 10 -6.29 10.92 8.81
C MET A 10 -7.81 10.69 8.77
N ALA A 11 -8.54 11.11 9.82
CA ALA A 11 -9.99 11.00 9.88
C ALA A 11 -10.66 11.77 8.73
N TYR A 12 -10.24 13.00 8.50
CA TYR A 12 -10.74 13.83 7.41
C TYR A 12 -10.45 13.25 6.04
N ASP A 13 -9.24 12.75 5.83
CA ASP A 13 -8.79 12.20 4.55
C ASP A 13 -9.51 10.88 4.22
N ALA A 14 -9.63 9.97 5.19
CA ALA A 14 -10.33 8.70 5.04
C ALA A 14 -11.87 8.83 5.15
N LYS A 15 -12.38 9.99 5.63
CA LYS A 15 -13.80 10.25 5.91
C LYS A 15 -14.38 9.26 6.92
N VAL A 16 -13.68 9.10 8.02
CA VAL A 16 -14.08 8.29 9.19
C VAL A 16 -14.19 9.15 10.43
N ASN A 17 -14.84 8.63 11.48
CA ASN A 17 -14.82 9.26 12.79
C ASN A 17 -13.40 9.26 13.36
N PHE A 18 -13.10 10.21 14.24
CA PHE A 18 -11.78 10.34 14.86
C PHE A 18 -11.31 9.05 15.54
N THR A 19 -12.20 8.33 16.20
CA THR A 19 -11.90 7.06 16.86
C THR A 19 -11.57 5.92 15.88
N ASP A 20 -12.14 5.96 14.68
CA ASP A 20 -11.99 4.88 13.69
C ASP A 20 -10.62 4.89 13.01
N VAL A 21 -9.85 5.99 13.10
CA VAL A 21 -8.49 6.06 12.51
C VAL A 21 -7.51 5.09 13.16
N PHE A 22 -7.81 4.64 14.39
CA PHE A 22 -7.00 3.67 15.12
C PHE A 22 -7.29 2.21 14.71
N TYR A 23 -8.33 1.99 13.90
CA TYR A 23 -8.74 0.70 13.37
C TYR A 23 -8.48 0.64 11.86
N GLN A 24 -7.39 -0.01 11.47
CA GLN A 24 -6.94 -0.05 10.08
C GLN A 24 -7.99 -0.57 9.11
N VAL A 25 -8.72 -1.61 9.48
CA VAL A 25 -9.77 -2.21 8.65
C VAL A 25 -10.88 -1.19 8.38
N ARG A 26 -11.43 -0.54 9.42
CA ARG A 26 -12.48 0.47 9.26
C ARG A 26 -12.05 1.65 8.39
N MET A 27 -10.82 2.10 8.58
CA MET A 27 -10.26 3.17 7.76
C MET A 27 -10.21 2.77 6.28
N TRP A 28 -9.73 1.57 5.97
CA TRP A 28 -9.65 1.07 4.61
C TRP A 28 -11.01 0.76 4.00
N ASP A 29 -11.93 0.20 4.76
CA ASP A 29 -13.33 0.02 4.32
C ASP A 29 -13.93 1.33 3.82
N MET A 30 -13.74 2.41 4.57
CA MET A 30 -14.26 3.72 4.18
C MET A 30 -13.52 4.35 3.00
N ILE A 31 -12.21 4.16 2.90
CA ILE A 31 -11.43 4.63 1.74
C ILE A 31 -11.93 3.93 0.47
N ILE A 32 -12.08 2.61 0.50
CA ILE A 32 -12.57 1.81 -0.62
C ILE A 32 -14.02 2.17 -0.93
N TYR A 33 -14.89 2.21 0.08
CA TYR A 33 -16.30 2.59 -0.07
C TYR A 33 -16.45 3.94 -0.77
N ASN A 34 -15.74 4.96 -0.30
CA ASN A 34 -15.82 6.30 -0.88
C ASN A 34 -15.29 6.36 -2.32
N ASP A 35 -14.29 5.57 -2.66
CA ASP A 35 -13.76 5.51 -4.03
C ASP A 35 -14.74 4.81 -4.98
N LEU A 36 -15.27 3.67 -4.58
CA LEU A 36 -16.25 2.90 -5.38
C LEU A 36 -17.58 3.64 -5.52
N LYS A 37 -18.10 4.24 -4.42
CA LYS A 37 -19.31 5.06 -4.46
C LYS A 37 -19.21 6.21 -5.47
N ARG A 38 -18.05 6.90 -5.53
CA ARG A 38 -17.84 7.97 -6.53
C ARG A 38 -17.84 7.46 -7.97
N LYS A 39 -17.55 6.20 -8.17
CA LYS A 39 -17.57 5.53 -9.47
C LYS A 39 -18.92 4.89 -9.81
N GLY A 40 -19.91 5.02 -8.93
CA GLY A 40 -21.22 4.38 -9.08
C GLY A 40 -21.21 2.85 -8.96
N ILE A 41 -20.18 2.30 -8.30
CA ILE A 41 -20.02 0.87 -8.10
C ILE A 41 -20.65 0.47 -6.77
N VAL A 42 -21.61 -0.46 -6.84
CA VAL A 42 -22.25 -1.04 -5.65
C VAL A 42 -21.35 -2.10 -5.05
N ILE A 43 -21.10 -1.99 -3.74
CA ILE A 43 -20.31 -2.97 -2.99
C ILE A 43 -21.28 -4.09 -2.55
N PRO A 44 -20.99 -5.36 -2.84
CA PRO A 44 -21.82 -6.48 -2.38
C PRO A 44 -21.79 -6.58 -0.85
N PRO A 45 -22.82 -7.15 -0.22
CA PRO A 45 -22.83 -7.38 1.22
C PRO A 45 -21.67 -8.31 1.60
N LYS A 46 -21.20 -8.12 2.83
CA LYS A 46 -20.17 -9.00 3.41
C LYS A 46 -20.70 -10.45 3.43
N LYS A 47 -19.89 -11.37 2.93
CA LYS A 47 -20.15 -12.80 3.05
C LYS A 47 -19.38 -13.33 4.25
N ASP A 48 -20.04 -14.06 5.12
CA ASP A 48 -19.37 -14.82 6.16
C ASP A 48 -18.58 -15.96 5.51
N GLN A 49 -17.30 -15.78 5.42
CA GLN A 49 -16.37 -16.80 4.92
C GLN A 49 -15.30 -17.01 5.98
N ASP A 50 -15.23 -18.23 6.50
CA ASP A 50 -14.10 -18.65 7.31
C ASP A 50 -12.87 -18.73 6.41
N LYS A 51 -11.84 -17.98 6.76
CA LYS A 51 -10.53 -18.13 6.12
C LYS A 51 -9.92 -19.43 6.61
N ALA A 52 -10.05 -20.49 5.84
CA ALA A 52 -9.56 -21.81 6.16
C ALA A 52 -8.03 -21.92 6.19
N GLU A 53 -7.32 -21.03 5.48
CA GLU A 53 -5.87 -21.11 5.33
C GLU A 53 -5.17 -19.86 5.90
N LYS A 54 -4.13 -20.07 6.70
CA LYS A 54 -3.19 -19.05 7.12
C LYS A 54 -2.15 -18.88 6.00
N TYR A 55 -1.94 -17.65 5.55
CA TYR A 55 -0.84 -17.35 4.63
C TYR A 55 0.48 -17.20 5.40
N ALA A 56 1.59 -17.56 4.75
CA ALA A 56 2.92 -17.35 5.29
C ALA A 56 3.21 -15.84 5.41
N GLY A 57 3.85 -15.46 6.51
CA GLY A 57 4.32 -14.09 6.71
C GLY A 57 5.49 -13.71 5.79
N ALA A 58 6.12 -12.56 6.08
CA ALA A 58 7.30 -12.12 5.34
C ALA A 58 8.47 -13.11 5.52
N TYR A 59 9.18 -13.37 4.44
CA TYR A 59 10.44 -14.14 4.52
C TYR A 59 11.50 -13.31 5.25
N VAL A 60 12.12 -13.92 6.26
CA VAL A 60 13.24 -13.35 6.99
C VAL A 60 14.42 -14.32 6.85
N LYS A 61 15.49 -13.86 6.21
CA LYS A 61 16.70 -14.65 6.10
C LYS A 61 17.49 -14.55 7.41
N GLU A 62 17.88 -15.71 7.95
CA GLU A 62 18.72 -15.77 9.15
C GLU A 62 20.06 -15.04 8.89
N PRO A 63 20.46 -14.12 9.79
CA PRO A 63 21.73 -13.44 9.64
C PRO A 63 22.89 -14.40 9.90
N LYS A 64 23.98 -14.23 9.16
CA LYS A 64 25.23 -14.91 9.45
C LYS A 64 26.04 -14.00 10.40
N PRO A 65 26.21 -14.36 11.69
CA PRO A 65 26.98 -13.55 12.61
C PRO A 65 28.44 -13.43 12.17
N GLY A 66 29.02 -12.23 12.27
CA GLY A 66 30.38 -11.98 11.87
C GLY A 66 30.71 -10.50 11.81
N MET A 67 31.96 -10.20 11.59
CA MET A 67 32.45 -8.85 11.29
C MET A 67 32.54 -8.72 9.78
N TYR A 68 31.94 -7.66 9.24
CA TYR A 68 31.88 -7.42 7.79
C TYR A 68 32.36 -6.00 7.49
N ASP A 69 33.25 -5.89 6.50
CA ASP A 69 33.66 -4.61 5.94
C ASP A 69 32.74 -4.24 4.76
N TRP A 70 32.58 -2.95 4.50
CA TRP A 70 31.84 -2.42 3.35
C TRP A 70 30.36 -2.86 3.32
N VAL A 71 29.66 -2.76 4.44
CA VAL A 71 28.23 -3.10 4.52
C VAL A 71 27.39 -2.05 3.81
N VAL A 72 26.57 -2.48 2.87
CA VAL A 72 25.58 -1.64 2.17
C VAL A 72 24.17 -2.08 2.55
N SER A 73 23.34 -1.14 2.98
CA SER A 73 21.93 -1.37 3.33
C SER A 73 21.01 -0.79 2.27
N PHE A 74 20.08 -1.59 1.78
CA PHE A 74 19.03 -1.16 0.85
C PHE A 74 17.66 -1.29 1.50
N ASP A 75 16.80 -0.32 1.26
CA ASP A 75 15.40 -0.33 1.68
C ASP A 75 14.47 0.00 0.50
N LEU A 76 13.43 -0.81 0.31
CA LEU A 76 12.45 -0.62 -0.74
C LEU A 76 11.30 0.26 -0.26
N ASN A 77 11.18 1.43 -0.85
CA ASN A 77 10.12 2.37 -0.51
C ASN A 77 8.73 1.82 -0.80
N SER A 78 7.88 1.71 0.24
CA SER A 78 6.46 1.31 0.09
C SER A 78 6.29 -0.02 -0.67
N LEU A 79 7.05 -1.06 -0.30
CA LEU A 79 7.14 -2.34 -1.01
C LEU A 79 5.76 -2.94 -1.32
N TYR A 80 4.90 -3.15 -0.31
CA TYR A 80 3.58 -3.78 -0.51
C TYR A 80 2.66 -2.99 -1.45
N PRO A 81 2.49 -1.67 -1.33
CA PRO A 81 1.74 -0.90 -2.31
C PRO A 81 2.28 -1.05 -3.74
N HIS A 82 3.60 -1.07 -3.92
CA HIS A 82 4.19 -1.24 -5.25
C HIS A 82 3.97 -2.64 -5.81
N LEU A 83 4.01 -3.69 -4.99
CA LEU A 83 3.67 -5.05 -5.42
C LEU A 83 2.19 -5.14 -5.85
N ILE A 84 1.26 -4.54 -5.09
CA ILE A 84 -0.15 -4.46 -5.48
C ILE A 84 -0.30 -3.76 -6.83
N MET A 85 0.43 -2.66 -7.05
CA MET A 85 0.40 -1.94 -8.32
C MET A 85 1.04 -2.73 -9.46
N GLN A 86 2.19 -3.35 -9.23
CA GLN A 86 2.97 -4.07 -10.24
C GLN A 86 2.24 -5.33 -10.74
N TYR A 87 1.75 -6.14 -9.80
CA TYR A 87 1.06 -7.39 -10.12
C TYR A 87 -0.43 -7.19 -10.43
N ASN A 88 -0.92 -5.96 -10.39
CA ASN A 88 -2.33 -5.62 -10.61
C ASN A 88 -3.29 -6.37 -9.67
N ILE A 89 -2.91 -6.52 -8.40
CA ILE A 89 -3.66 -7.27 -7.39
C ILE A 89 -4.94 -6.53 -7.03
N SER A 90 -6.08 -7.09 -7.42
CA SER A 90 -7.41 -6.55 -7.12
C SER A 90 -8.46 -7.66 -7.26
N PRO A 91 -9.58 -7.61 -6.51
CA PRO A 91 -10.59 -8.67 -6.58
C PRO A 91 -11.15 -8.91 -7.99
N GLU A 92 -11.29 -7.86 -8.80
CA GLU A 92 -11.83 -7.95 -10.16
C GLU A 92 -10.79 -8.33 -11.23
N THR A 93 -9.54 -8.49 -10.84
CA THR A 93 -8.46 -8.87 -11.76
C THR A 93 -7.91 -10.27 -11.49
N VAL A 94 -8.27 -10.88 -10.36
CA VAL A 94 -7.91 -12.27 -10.07
C VAL A 94 -8.57 -13.21 -11.07
N LEU A 95 -7.82 -14.21 -11.52
CA LEU A 95 -8.31 -15.29 -12.39
C LEU A 95 -8.62 -16.51 -11.51
N ASP A 96 -9.65 -17.25 -11.89
CA ASP A 96 -10.07 -18.46 -11.16
C ASP A 96 -9.03 -19.59 -11.29
N GLU A 97 -8.30 -19.59 -12.41
CA GLU A 97 -7.22 -20.53 -12.66
C GLU A 97 -5.95 -20.13 -11.89
N ARG A 98 -5.21 -21.14 -11.42
CA ARG A 98 -3.88 -20.94 -10.81
C ARG A 98 -2.81 -21.48 -11.75
N TYR A 99 -1.68 -20.79 -11.80
CA TYR A 99 -0.52 -21.26 -12.53
C TYR A 99 0.05 -22.51 -11.82
N PRO A 100 0.18 -23.64 -12.53
CA PRO A 100 0.62 -24.87 -11.90
C PRO A 100 2.09 -24.83 -11.52
N SER A 101 2.44 -25.54 -10.46
CA SER A 101 3.84 -25.83 -10.09
C SER A 101 4.75 -24.64 -9.84
N VAL A 102 4.22 -23.46 -9.52
CA VAL A 102 4.99 -22.28 -9.14
C VAL A 102 5.23 -22.27 -7.63
N SER A 103 6.43 -21.90 -7.21
CA SER A 103 6.78 -21.64 -5.81
C SER A 103 7.85 -20.54 -5.74
N VAL A 104 8.09 -19.99 -4.54
CA VAL A 104 9.13 -18.99 -4.33
C VAL A 104 10.50 -19.52 -4.77
N ASP A 105 10.84 -20.75 -4.35
CA ASP A 105 12.16 -21.34 -4.66
C ASP A 105 12.36 -21.56 -6.16
N LYS A 106 11.33 -22.06 -6.85
CA LYS A 106 11.38 -22.24 -8.30
C LYS A 106 11.53 -20.94 -9.08
N LEU A 107 10.89 -19.85 -8.60
CA LEU A 107 11.03 -18.54 -9.21
C LEU A 107 12.43 -17.94 -8.96
N LEU A 108 12.98 -18.13 -7.76
CA LEU A 108 14.32 -17.67 -7.41
C LEU A 108 15.41 -18.42 -8.18
N ASN A 109 15.18 -19.70 -8.46
CA ASN A 109 16.10 -20.55 -9.24
C ASN A 109 15.89 -20.45 -10.76
N GLU A 110 14.96 -19.58 -11.22
CA GLU A 110 14.62 -19.42 -12.64
C GLU A 110 14.13 -20.73 -13.32
N GLU A 111 13.52 -21.62 -12.52
CA GLU A 111 12.98 -22.91 -13.00
C GLU A 111 11.60 -22.80 -13.66
N VAL A 112 10.98 -21.60 -13.63
CA VAL A 112 9.65 -21.35 -14.16
C VAL A 112 9.75 -20.38 -15.33
N ASP A 113 9.40 -20.84 -16.52
CA ASP A 113 9.28 -19.97 -17.68
C ASP A 113 7.89 -19.30 -17.72
N LEU A 114 7.90 -17.97 -17.63
CA LEU A 114 6.70 -17.14 -17.71
C LEU A 114 6.61 -16.34 -19.01
N SER A 115 7.49 -16.59 -19.98
CA SER A 115 7.62 -15.82 -21.22
C SER A 115 6.38 -15.91 -22.13
N ASP A 116 5.66 -17.01 -22.09
CA ASP A 116 4.46 -17.25 -22.90
C ASP A 116 3.20 -16.55 -22.34
N LEU A 117 3.28 -16.04 -21.11
CA LEU A 117 2.14 -15.39 -20.48
C LEU A 117 1.95 -13.96 -21.00
N LYS A 118 0.88 -13.75 -21.75
CA LYS A 118 0.48 -12.42 -22.23
C LYS A 118 -0.66 -11.89 -21.38
N ASP A 119 -0.55 -10.61 -20.99
CA ASP A 119 -1.59 -9.90 -20.24
C ASP A 119 -1.96 -10.50 -18.87
N VAL A 120 -1.03 -11.23 -18.25
CA VAL A 120 -1.21 -11.88 -16.95
C VAL A 120 0.03 -11.71 -16.09
N THR A 121 -0.16 -11.52 -14.80
CA THR A 121 0.90 -11.60 -13.78
C THR A 121 0.67 -12.81 -12.89
N VAL A 122 1.75 -13.47 -12.47
CA VAL A 122 1.71 -14.67 -11.61
C VAL A 122 2.37 -14.36 -10.28
N CYS A 123 1.69 -14.67 -9.19
CA CYS A 123 2.24 -14.58 -7.84
C CYS A 123 2.91 -15.92 -7.44
N PRO A 124 3.85 -15.89 -6.46
CA PRO A 124 4.56 -17.11 -6.03
C PRO A 124 3.68 -18.25 -5.49
N ASN A 125 2.43 -17.94 -5.11
CA ASN A 125 1.45 -18.94 -4.70
C ASN A 125 0.60 -19.49 -5.86
N GLY A 126 0.95 -19.15 -7.10
CA GLY A 126 0.23 -19.55 -8.30
C GLY A 126 -0.99 -18.70 -8.65
N ALA A 127 -1.37 -17.73 -7.81
CA ALA A 127 -2.48 -16.83 -8.15
C ALA A 127 -2.11 -15.96 -9.36
N MET A 128 -3.07 -15.84 -10.29
CA MET A 128 -2.90 -15.07 -11.52
C MET A 128 -3.81 -13.84 -11.53
N PHE A 129 -3.31 -12.74 -12.07
CA PHE A 129 -4.05 -11.50 -12.22
C PHE A 129 -3.95 -10.99 -13.66
N THR A 130 -5.09 -10.64 -14.26
CA THR A 130 -5.07 -10.05 -15.61
C THR A 130 -4.53 -8.63 -15.59
N THR A 131 -3.73 -8.28 -16.60
CA THR A 131 -3.22 -6.90 -16.81
C THR A 131 -3.97 -6.15 -17.91
N LYS A 132 -4.93 -6.80 -18.59
CA LYS A 132 -5.76 -6.17 -19.63
C LYS A 132 -6.52 -4.95 -19.14
N LYS A 133 -6.93 -4.96 -17.88
CA LYS A 133 -7.61 -3.85 -17.22
C LYS A 133 -6.95 -3.57 -15.88
N ARG A 134 -6.61 -2.30 -15.63
CA ARG A 134 -6.06 -1.88 -14.33
C ARG A 134 -7.12 -2.00 -13.24
N GLY A 135 -6.82 -2.77 -12.19
CA GLY A 135 -7.70 -2.95 -11.05
C GLY A 135 -7.96 -1.67 -10.25
N PHE A 136 -9.04 -1.63 -9.46
CA PHE A 136 -9.37 -0.45 -8.65
C PHE A 136 -8.37 -0.26 -7.51
N LEU A 137 -7.93 -1.36 -6.89
CA LEU A 137 -7.00 -1.30 -5.76
C LEU A 137 -5.62 -0.78 -6.17
N PRO A 138 -4.98 -1.27 -7.26
CA PRO A 138 -3.78 -0.65 -7.83
C PRO A 138 -3.94 0.83 -8.14
N LYS A 139 -5.06 1.24 -8.75
CA LYS A 139 -5.34 2.68 -9.03
C LYS A 139 -5.43 3.50 -7.75
N LEU A 140 -6.06 2.95 -6.72
CA LEU A 140 -6.20 3.61 -5.43
C LEU A 140 -4.85 3.77 -4.73
N MET A 141 -4.00 2.71 -4.73
CA MET A 141 -2.64 2.76 -4.20
C MET A 141 -1.79 3.81 -4.91
N GLU A 142 -1.82 3.82 -6.24
CA GLU A 142 -1.10 4.79 -7.07
C GLU A 142 -1.53 6.23 -6.77
N LYS A 143 -2.83 6.47 -6.65
CA LYS A 143 -3.37 7.78 -6.29
C LYS A 143 -2.85 8.24 -4.92
N ILE A 144 -2.97 7.41 -3.87
CA ILE A 144 -2.52 7.76 -2.52
C ILE A 144 -1.01 7.98 -2.50
N TYR A 145 -0.24 7.16 -3.22
CA TYR A 145 1.21 7.31 -3.33
C TYR A 145 1.60 8.63 -4.01
N ASN A 146 0.98 8.96 -5.13
CA ASN A 146 1.25 10.20 -5.85
C ASN A 146 0.89 11.44 -5.02
N GLU A 147 -0.25 11.42 -4.34
CA GLU A 147 -0.64 12.48 -3.39
C GLU A 147 0.42 12.64 -2.29
N ARG A 148 0.91 11.55 -1.70
CA ARG A 148 1.99 11.58 -0.73
C ARG A 148 3.25 12.24 -1.28
N VAL A 149 3.68 11.87 -2.49
CA VAL A 149 4.88 12.43 -3.14
C VAL A 149 4.72 13.94 -3.35
N ILE A 150 3.55 14.39 -3.80
CA ILE A 150 3.25 15.81 -4.00
C ILE A 150 3.39 16.58 -2.68
N PHE A 151 2.75 16.12 -1.62
CA PHE A 151 2.81 16.80 -0.31
C PHE A 151 4.20 16.72 0.33
N LYS A 152 4.93 15.63 0.13
CA LYS A 152 6.33 15.53 0.57
C LYS A 152 7.22 16.56 -0.14
N LYS A 153 7.06 16.73 -1.45
CA LYS A 153 7.79 17.75 -2.22
C LYS A 153 7.44 19.16 -1.75
N LYS A 154 6.15 19.47 -1.56
CA LYS A 154 5.70 20.78 -1.03
C LYS A 154 6.28 21.04 0.36
N MET A 155 6.28 20.06 1.25
CA MET A 155 6.89 20.19 2.58
C MET A 155 8.38 20.50 2.49
N LEU A 156 9.12 19.79 1.63
CA LEU A 156 10.56 20.02 1.46
C LEU A 156 10.86 21.39 0.87
N GLN A 157 10.05 21.86 -0.08
CA GLN A 157 10.19 23.21 -0.63
C GLN A 157 9.92 24.27 0.44
N ALA A 158 8.82 24.14 1.19
CA ALA A 158 8.49 25.06 2.28
C ALA A 158 9.57 25.09 3.37
N LYS A 159 10.26 23.97 3.64
CA LYS A 159 11.41 23.94 4.55
C LYS A 159 12.59 24.75 4.02
N LYS A 160 12.95 24.59 2.75
CA LYS A 160 14.01 25.38 2.09
C LYS A 160 13.70 26.89 2.11
N ASP A 161 12.43 27.25 1.89
CA ASP A 161 12.00 28.65 1.91
C ASP A 161 12.03 29.19 3.36
N TYR A 162 11.68 28.38 4.34
CA TYR A 162 11.76 28.73 5.76
C TYR A 162 13.21 28.97 6.22
N GLU A 163 14.17 28.18 5.74
CA GLU A 163 15.59 28.37 6.04
C GLU A 163 16.11 29.74 5.53
N LYS A 164 15.57 30.23 4.40
CA LYS A 164 15.93 31.52 3.82
C LYS A 164 15.21 32.71 4.50
N SER A 165 13.94 32.53 4.82
CA SER A 165 13.07 33.57 5.39
C SER A 165 12.05 32.96 6.34
N PRO A 166 12.39 32.79 7.64
CA PRO A 166 11.49 32.22 8.63
C PRO A 166 10.18 33.00 8.76
N SER A 167 9.03 32.29 8.68
CA SER A 167 7.72 32.89 8.91
C SER A 167 6.73 31.87 9.50
N LYS A 168 5.79 32.35 10.32
CA LYS A 168 4.72 31.52 10.88
C LYS A 168 3.84 30.88 9.80
N LYS A 169 3.73 31.51 8.64
CA LYS A 169 2.99 30.99 7.49
C LYS A 169 3.68 29.74 6.93
N LEU A 170 4.97 29.80 6.70
CA LEU A 170 5.77 28.65 6.25
C LEU A 170 5.82 27.52 7.28
N GLU A 171 5.95 27.85 8.56
CA GLU A 171 5.89 26.84 9.63
C GLU A 171 4.57 26.05 9.60
N ARG A 172 3.44 26.76 9.48
CA ARG A 172 2.12 26.11 9.34
C ARG A 172 2.00 25.27 8.08
N GLU A 173 2.53 25.75 6.94
CA GLU A 173 2.52 25.01 5.68
C GLU A 173 3.37 23.73 5.76
N ILE A 174 4.56 23.79 6.40
CA ILE A 174 5.41 22.63 6.66
C ILE A 174 4.64 21.61 7.52
N ALA A 175 4.02 22.06 8.62
CA ALA A 175 3.24 21.19 9.50
C ALA A 175 2.07 20.53 8.76
N ARG A 176 1.30 21.31 7.99
CA ARG A 176 0.17 20.83 7.20
C ARG A 176 0.60 19.79 6.17
N CYS A 177 1.59 20.10 5.36
CA CYS A 177 2.08 19.18 4.33
C CYS A 177 2.70 17.91 4.94
N ASN A 178 3.39 18.05 6.09
CA ASN A 178 3.93 16.91 6.81
C ASN A 178 2.83 15.98 7.34
N ASN A 179 1.77 16.53 7.95
CA ASN A 179 0.66 15.73 8.46
C ASN A 179 -0.06 14.98 7.31
N ILE A 180 -0.30 15.63 6.18
CA ILE A 180 -0.93 14.98 5.02
C ILE A 180 -0.04 13.86 4.46
N GLN A 181 1.25 14.11 4.21
CA GLN A 181 2.14 13.08 3.67
C GLN A 181 2.33 11.90 4.64
N MET A 182 2.30 12.16 5.97
CA MET A 182 2.36 11.10 6.97
C MET A 182 1.07 10.30 7.05
N ALA A 183 -0.10 10.95 6.97
CA ALA A 183 -1.38 10.27 6.87
C ALA A 183 -1.40 9.31 5.67
N LYS A 184 -0.99 9.77 4.49
CA LYS A 184 -0.88 8.94 3.28
C LYS A 184 0.13 7.80 3.44
N LYS A 185 1.27 8.03 4.11
CA LYS A 185 2.24 6.97 4.42
C LYS A 185 1.64 5.88 5.30
N ILE A 186 0.90 6.27 6.35
CA ILE A 186 0.26 5.32 7.26
C ILE A 186 -0.82 4.53 6.51
N GLN A 187 -1.66 5.18 5.72
CA GLN A 187 -2.66 4.53 4.89
C GLN A 187 -2.02 3.47 3.97
N LEU A 188 -0.99 3.82 3.20
CA LEU A 188 -0.31 2.88 2.30
C LEU A 188 0.27 1.68 3.03
N ASN A 189 0.92 1.90 4.18
CA ASN A 189 1.55 0.81 4.92
C ASN A 189 0.54 -0.08 5.62
N SER A 190 -0.63 0.46 6.01
CA SER A 190 -1.69 -0.31 6.66
C SER A 190 -2.57 -1.11 5.70
N ALA A 191 -2.51 -0.83 4.40
CA ALA A 191 -3.32 -1.49 3.37
C ALA A 191 -3.20 -3.01 3.40
N TYR A 192 -1.97 -3.51 3.45
CA TYR A 192 -1.69 -4.95 3.48
C TYR A 192 -2.33 -5.62 4.69
N GLY A 193 -2.16 -5.04 5.88
CA GLY A 193 -2.76 -5.58 7.10
C GLY A 193 -4.29 -5.53 7.11
N ALA A 194 -4.88 -4.48 6.52
CA ALA A 194 -6.32 -4.35 6.41
C ALA A 194 -6.92 -5.39 5.44
N ILE A 195 -6.31 -5.57 4.26
CA ILE A 195 -6.77 -6.53 3.24
C ILE A 195 -6.59 -7.98 3.73
N GLY A 196 -5.49 -8.25 4.46
CA GLY A 196 -5.19 -9.57 5.00
C GLY A 196 -5.99 -9.95 6.26
N ASN A 197 -6.79 -9.04 6.83
CA ASN A 197 -7.52 -9.28 8.06
C ASN A 197 -8.70 -10.26 7.86
N ASN A 198 -9.07 -10.96 8.93
CA ASN A 198 -10.15 -11.94 8.94
C ASN A 198 -11.56 -11.33 9.13
N TYR A 199 -11.67 -10.00 9.16
CA TYR A 199 -12.95 -9.31 9.31
C TYR A 199 -13.60 -9.00 7.97
#